data_7944fb10223ed5c7c158640ac4a295fb
#
_entry.id   7944fb10223ed5c7c158640ac4a295fb
#
_cell.length_a   1.000
_cell.length_b   1.000
_cell.length_c   1.000
_cell.angle_alpha   90.00
_cell.angle_beta   90.00
_cell.angle_gamma   90.00
#
_symmetry.space_group_name_H-M   'P 1'
#
loop_
_entity.id
_entity.type
_entity.pdbx_description
1 polymer ?
#
loop_
_entity_poly.entity_id
_entity_poly.type
_entity_poly.pdbx_seq_one_letter_code
_entity_poly.pdbx_strand_id
1 'polypeptide(L)'
;YGVLYLQSNYLVQFILNELKIDMDLDFDEETIRSIAFNFLNTPYLWGGKSVYGIDCSGLTQSVFKFFGITLSRDAQQQSTQGDVVNFLQEATCGDLAFFDDADGNIIHVGILLNTTEILHAHGKVRVDAIDDYGIVNAYGQNRVHKLRLIKRFG
;
A
#
# COMPACT_ATOMS: atom_id res chain seq x y z
N TYR A 1 -1.75 19.94 -13.46
CA TYR A 1 -1.28 20.39 -12.14
C TYR A 1 -0.91 19.24 -11.24
N GLY A 2 -1.66 18.14 -11.21
CA GLY A 2 -1.35 16.97 -10.34
C GLY A 2 -0.03 16.29 -10.64
N VAL A 3 0.36 16.16 -11.91
CA VAL A 3 1.62 15.51 -12.32
C VAL A 3 2.84 16.32 -11.90
N LEU A 4 2.78 17.65 -12.00
CA LEU A 4 3.87 18.53 -11.56
C LEU A 4 4.01 18.52 -10.02
N TYR A 5 2.90 18.45 -9.30
CA TYR A 5 2.90 18.37 -7.83
C TYR A 5 3.49 17.03 -7.35
N LEU A 6 3.15 15.93 -8.04
CA LEU A 6 3.72 14.60 -7.80
C LEU A 6 5.23 14.56 -8.03
N GLN A 7 5.70 15.14 -9.14
CA GLN A 7 7.13 15.20 -9.46
C GLN A 7 7.90 16.06 -8.45
N SER A 8 7.33 17.20 -8.03
CA SER A 8 7.98 18.07 -7.05
C SER A 8 8.07 17.41 -5.67
N ASN A 9 7.02 16.74 -5.20
CA ASN A 9 7.03 16.07 -3.92
C ASN A 9 7.96 14.84 -3.92
N TYR A 10 8.00 14.08 -5.00
CA TYR A 10 8.91 12.95 -5.12
C TYR A 10 10.38 13.40 -5.17
N LEU A 11 10.67 14.46 -5.92
CA LEU A 11 12.00 15.05 -5.99
C LEU A 11 12.43 15.64 -4.65
N VAL A 12 11.54 16.37 -3.99
CA VAL A 12 11.78 16.92 -2.65
C VAL A 12 12.06 15.79 -1.66
N GLN A 13 11.26 14.72 -1.66
CA GLN A 13 11.49 13.58 -0.76
C GLN A 13 12.79 12.83 -1.10
N PHE A 14 13.12 12.68 -2.38
CA PHE A 14 14.39 12.11 -2.81
C PHE A 14 15.56 12.94 -2.29
N ILE A 15 15.50 14.25 -2.45
CA ILE A 15 16.52 15.19 -1.97
C ILE A 15 16.64 15.12 -0.44
N LEU A 16 15.51 15.12 0.29
CA LEU A 16 15.47 15.02 1.74
C LEU A 16 16.09 13.70 2.24
N ASN A 17 15.82 12.59 1.55
CA ASN A 17 16.40 11.28 1.87
C ASN A 17 17.93 11.26 1.64
N GLU A 18 18.40 11.84 0.52
CA GLU A 18 19.82 11.95 0.22
C GLU A 18 20.57 12.88 1.22
N LEU A 19 19.88 13.94 1.66
CA LEU A 19 20.42 14.87 2.66
C LEU A 19 20.26 14.37 4.10
N LYS A 20 19.63 13.18 4.31
CA LYS A 20 19.30 12.62 5.64
C LYS A 20 18.49 13.59 6.51
N ILE A 21 17.64 14.39 5.88
CA ILE A 21 16.70 15.24 6.59
C ILE A 21 15.50 14.38 6.98
N ASP A 22 15.40 14.01 8.25
CA ASP A 22 14.24 13.34 8.81
C ASP A 22 13.03 14.29 8.74
N MET A 23 12.07 13.97 7.88
CA MET A 23 10.73 14.52 7.98
C MET A 23 9.94 13.63 8.94
N ASP A 24 9.74 14.11 10.14
CA ASP A 24 8.94 13.46 11.17
C ASP A 24 7.46 13.65 10.79
N LEU A 25 6.99 12.81 9.84
CA LEU A 25 5.60 12.82 9.43
C LEU A 25 4.79 11.92 10.37
N ASP A 26 3.71 12.48 10.91
CA ASP A 26 2.78 11.70 11.71
C ASP A 26 2.15 10.57 10.89
N PHE A 27 2.16 9.36 11.45
CA PHE A 27 1.51 8.19 10.86
C PHE A 27 0.02 8.23 11.18
N ASP A 28 -0.69 9.17 10.57
CA ASP A 28 -2.13 9.37 10.71
C ASP A 28 -2.88 9.18 9.38
N GLU A 29 -4.19 9.06 9.46
CA GLU A 29 -5.03 8.79 8.29
C GLU A 29 -4.90 9.86 7.21
N GLU A 30 -4.88 11.15 7.58
CA GLU A 30 -4.82 12.26 6.62
C GLU A 30 -3.51 12.23 5.84
N THR A 31 -2.39 12.07 6.55
CA THR A 31 -1.05 12.03 5.95
C THR A 31 -0.86 10.77 5.11
N ILE A 32 -1.31 9.60 5.58
CA ILE A 32 -1.24 8.34 4.84
C ILE A 32 -2.03 8.45 3.53
N ARG A 33 -3.28 8.93 3.58
CA ARG A 33 -4.11 9.13 2.39
C ARG A 33 -3.46 10.11 1.41
N SER A 34 -2.99 11.24 1.90
CA SER A 34 -2.33 12.27 1.08
C SER A 34 -1.16 11.71 0.29
N ILE A 35 -0.29 10.92 0.94
CA ILE A 35 0.87 10.30 0.28
C ILE A 35 0.43 9.17 -0.65
N ALA A 36 -0.41 8.25 -0.19
CA ALA A 36 -0.81 7.07 -0.92
C ALA A 36 -1.57 7.42 -2.22
N PHE A 37 -2.46 8.41 -2.19
CA PHE A 37 -3.22 8.86 -3.36
C PHE A 37 -2.36 9.53 -4.44
N ASN A 38 -1.13 9.95 -4.13
CA ASN A 38 -0.18 10.41 -5.16
C ASN A 38 0.16 9.32 -6.17
N PHE A 39 0.04 8.06 -5.79
CA PHE A 39 0.29 6.91 -6.69
C PHE A 39 -0.95 6.46 -7.45
N LEU A 40 -2.14 7.04 -7.18
CA LEU A 40 -3.38 6.64 -7.84
C LEU A 40 -3.26 6.70 -9.37
N ASN A 41 -3.73 5.64 -10.04
CA ASN A 41 -3.62 5.44 -11.49
C ASN A 41 -2.20 5.17 -12.03
N THR A 42 -1.18 5.06 -11.20
CA THR A 42 0.13 4.58 -11.65
C THR A 42 -0.01 3.17 -12.25
N PRO A 43 0.52 2.92 -13.46
CA PRO A 43 0.43 1.60 -14.09
C PRO A 43 1.12 0.52 -13.25
N TYR A 44 0.58 -0.69 -13.27
CA TYR A 44 1.25 -1.83 -12.68
C TYR A 44 2.51 -2.19 -13.50
N LEU A 45 3.63 -2.32 -12.81
CA LEU A 45 4.89 -2.79 -13.39
C LEU A 45 5.59 -3.71 -12.38
N TRP A 46 5.77 -4.97 -12.74
CA TRP A 46 6.50 -5.93 -11.92
C TRP A 46 7.92 -5.42 -11.62
N GLY A 47 8.28 -5.36 -10.33
CA GLY A 47 9.56 -4.80 -9.89
C GLY A 47 9.59 -3.26 -9.82
N GLY A 48 8.52 -2.58 -10.25
CA GLY A 48 8.43 -1.12 -10.26
C GLY A 48 8.26 -0.52 -8.87
N LYS A 49 8.84 0.67 -8.67
CA LYS A 49 8.81 1.44 -7.43
C LYS A 49 8.74 2.95 -7.70
N SER A 50 8.08 3.35 -8.77
CA SER A 50 7.98 4.76 -9.16
C SER A 50 6.58 5.11 -9.64
N VAL A 51 6.30 6.40 -9.81
CA VAL A 51 5.04 6.91 -10.37
C VAL A 51 4.85 6.56 -11.85
N TYR A 52 5.86 6.03 -12.51
CA TYR A 52 5.79 5.56 -13.91
C TYR A 52 5.46 4.08 -14.03
N GLY A 53 5.58 3.34 -12.94
CA GLY A 53 5.26 1.93 -12.85
C GLY A 53 5.60 1.39 -11.47
N ILE A 54 4.65 0.65 -10.87
CA ILE A 54 4.76 0.19 -9.49
C ILE A 54 4.07 -1.16 -9.32
N ASP A 55 4.66 -2.06 -8.52
CA ASP A 55 3.98 -3.28 -8.10
C ASP A 55 3.36 -3.13 -6.69
N CYS A 56 2.66 -4.15 -6.22
CA CYS A 56 1.90 -4.09 -4.97
C CYS A 56 2.81 -3.82 -3.75
N SER A 57 3.90 -4.54 -3.61
CA SER A 57 4.86 -4.36 -2.51
C SER A 57 5.74 -3.11 -2.69
N GLY A 58 6.01 -2.70 -3.92
CA GLY A 58 6.66 -1.42 -4.24
C GLY A 58 5.81 -0.22 -3.83
N LEU A 59 4.49 -0.29 -3.98
CA LEU A 59 3.56 0.73 -3.52
C LEU A 59 3.63 0.89 -2.00
N THR A 60 3.51 -0.20 -1.25
CA THR A 60 3.59 -0.17 0.21
C THR A 60 4.95 0.34 0.68
N GLN A 61 6.06 -0.14 0.10
CA GLN A 61 7.40 0.37 0.41
C GLN A 61 7.52 1.87 0.17
N SER A 62 6.99 2.37 -0.96
CA SER A 62 7.11 3.77 -1.34
C SER A 62 6.33 4.70 -0.41
N VAL A 63 5.13 4.30 -0.01
CA VAL A 63 4.30 5.06 0.95
C VAL A 63 4.92 5.04 2.34
N PHE A 64 5.29 3.87 2.85
CA PHE A 64 5.80 3.72 4.22
C PHE A 64 7.17 4.35 4.44
N LYS A 65 7.97 4.48 3.38
CA LYS A 65 9.26 5.17 3.42
C LYS A 65 9.13 6.64 3.86
N PHE A 66 8.03 7.31 3.54
CA PHE A 66 7.77 8.69 3.98
C PHE A 66 7.64 8.82 5.49
N PHE A 67 7.27 7.74 6.18
CA PHE A 67 7.14 7.67 7.64
C PHE A 67 8.35 7.05 8.31
N GLY A 68 9.47 6.86 7.59
CA GLY A 68 10.67 6.22 8.12
C GLY A 68 10.52 4.71 8.35
N ILE A 69 9.42 4.09 7.93
CA ILE A 69 9.16 2.66 8.08
C ILE A 69 9.76 1.90 6.90
N THR A 70 10.73 1.02 7.18
CA THR A 70 11.39 0.21 6.16
C THR A 70 10.69 -1.13 6.00
N LEU A 71 10.02 -1.32 4.86
CA LEU A 71 9.41 -2.59 4.48
C LEU A 71 10.34 -3.42 3.59
N SER A 72 10.27 -4.74 3.72
CA SER A 72 10.95 -5.68 2.81
C SER A 72 10.44 -5.54 1.36
N ARG A 73 11.20 -6.06 0.39
CA ARG A 73 10.86 -5.87 -1.04
C ARG A 73 9.60 -6.62 -1.46
N ASP A 74 9.42 -7.85 -0.99
CA ASP A 74 8.35 -8.73 -1.43
C ASP A 74 7.19 -8.77 -0.44
N ALA A 75 5.96 -8.94 -0.94
CA ALA A 75 4.76 -9.05 -0.11
C ALA A 75 4.88 -10.19 0.92
N GLN A 76 5.46 -11.34 0.54
CA GLN A 76 5.71 -12.47 1.43
C GLN A 76 6.60 -12.06 2.62
N GLN A 77 7.67 -11.32 2.38
CA GLN A 77 8.55 -10.83 3.43
C GLN A 77 7.90 -9.74 4.27
N GLN A 78 7.16 -8.81 3.65
CA GLN A 78 6.41 -7.77 4.37
C GLN A 78 5.39 -8.37 5.34
N SER A 79 4.76 -9.48 4.98
CA SER A 79 3.77 -10.16 5.83
C SER A 79 4.34 -10.70 7.15
N THR A 80 5.65 -10.83 7.25
CA THR A 80 6.34 -11.23 8.49
C THR A 80 6.67 -10.05 9.41
N GLN A 81 6.52 -8.81 8.93
CA GLN A 81 6.79 -7.59 9.68
C GLN A 81 5.50 -7.05 10.33
N GLY A 82 5.66 -6.16 11.29
CA GLY A 82 4.53 -5.48 11.97
C GLY A 82 3.72 -6.37 12.89
N ASP A 83 2.73 -5.78 13.54
CA ASP A 83 1.85 -6.44 14.50
C ASP A 83 0.59 -6.99 13.82
N VAL A 84 0.09 -8.13 14.29
CA VAL A 84 -1.11 -8.76 13.71
C VAL A 84 -2.37 -7.99 14.11
N VAL A 85 -3.21 -7.68 13.13
CA VAL A 85 -4.59 -7.23 13.33
C VAL A 85 -5.51 -8.42 13.05
N ASN A 86 -6.26 -8.86 14.06
CA ASN A 86 -6.98 -10.14 14.02
C ASN A 86 -8.22 -10.11 13.11
N PHE A 87 -8.91 -8.97 13.05
CA PHE A 87 -10.16 -8.80 12.32
C PHE A 87 -10.13 -7.55 11.44
N LEU A 88 -10.74 -7.64 10.25
CA LEU A 88 -10.85 -6.50 9.34
C LEU A 88 -11.61 -5.33 9.98
N GLN A 89 -12.56 -5.62 10.88
CA GLN A 89 -13.33 -4.62 11.62
C GLN A 89 -12.49 -3.78 12.59
N GLU A 90 -11.29 -4.26 12.96
CA GLU A 90 -10.32 -3.56 13.82
C GLU A 90 -9.28 -2.78 13.00
N ALA A 91 -9.31 -2.93 11.67
CA ALA A 91 -8.36 -2.28 10.81
C ALA A 91 -8.54 -0.77 10.76
N THR A 92 -7.41 -0.08 10.65
CA THR A 92 -7.33 1.38 10.52
C THR A 92 -6.61 1.76 9.23
N CYS A 93 -6.72 3.02 8.83
CA CYS A 93 -5.97 3.52 7.69
C CYS A 93 -4.46 3.31 7.88
N GLY A 94 -3.80 2.75 6.88
CA GLY A 94 -2.37 2.43 6.94
C GLY A 94 -2.05 0.98 7.32
N ASP A 95 -3.02 0.20 7.82
CA ASP A 95 -2.81 -1.24 7.98
C ASP A 95 -2.60 -1.91 6.61
N LEU A 96 -1.74 -2.90 6.55
CA LEU A 96 -1.48 -3.67 5.33
C LEU A 96 -2.27 -4.97 5.31
N ALA A 97 -3.07 -5.16 4.28
CA ALA A 97 -3.76 -6.42 4.01
C ALA A 97 -2.95 -7.28 3.03
N PHE A 98 -2.77 -8.55 3.36
CA PHE A 98 -2.01 -9.52 2.58
C PHE A 98 -2.92 -10.63 2.08
N PHE A 99 -2.67 -11.07 0.86
CA PHE A 99 -3.52 -12.01 0.14
C PHE A 99 -2.71 -13.20 -0.34
N ASP A 100 -3.28 -14.39 -0.22
CA ASP A 100 -2.61 -15.64 -0.58
C ASP A 100 -3.19 -16.29 -1.85
N ASP A 101 -2.39 -17.22 -2.41
CA ASP A 101 -2.80 -18.15 -3.45
C ASP A 101 -3.39 -19.43 -2.83
N ALA A 102 -3.73 -20.40 -3.68
CA ALA A 102 -4.29 -21.68 -3.26
C ALA A 102 -3.32 -22.52 -2.40
N ASP A 103 -2.03 -22.28 -2.53
CA ASP A 103 -0.98 -22.98 -1.77
C ASP A 103 -0.63 -22.27 -0.46
N GLY A 104 -1.24 -21.12 -0.18
CA GLY A 104 -1.04 -20.32 1.04
C GLY A 104 0.16 -19.37 0.97
N ASN A 105 0.76 -19.17 -0.22
CA ASN A 105 1.84 -18.20 -0.39
C ASN A 105 1.25 -16.79 -0.52
N ILE A 106 1.85 -15.82 0.16
CA ILE A 106 1.46 -14.41 0.00
C ILE A 106 1.93 -13.90 -1.35
N ILE A 107 0.97 -13.51 -2.19
CA ILE A 107 1.21 -13.06 -3.56
C ILE A 107 0.81 -11.60 -3.80
N HIS A 108 0.11 -10.98 -2.87
CA HIS A 108 -0.37 -9.61 -3.03
C HIS A 108 -0.47 -8.88 -1.70
N VAL A 109 -0.39 -7.54 -1.75
CA VAL A 109 -0.52 -6.65 -0.60
C VAL A 109 -1.16 -5.33 -1.02
N GLY A 110 -1.90 -4.72 -0.10
CA GLY A 110 -2.46 -3.39 -0.27
C GLY A 110 -2.57 -2.64 1.05
N ILE A 111 -2.83 -1.33 0.96
CA ILE A 111 -2.97 -0.42 2.10
C ILE A 111 -4.46 -0.24 2.39
N LEU A 112 -4.91 -0.63 3.57
CA LEU A 112 -6.28 -0.38 4.00
C LEU A 112 -6.49 1.13 4.21
N LEU A 113 -7.55 1.66 3.62
CA LEU A 113 -8.00 3.04 3.83
C LEU A 113 -9.02 3.13 4.96
N ASN A 114 -9.74 2.05 5.17
CA ASN A 114 -10.69 1.79 6.25
C ASN A 114 -11.07 0.30 6.22
N THR A 115 -12.12 -0.09 6.92
CA THR A 115 -12.59 -1.48 7.01
C THR A 115 -13.29 -2.01 5.75
N THR A 116 -13.50 -1.17 4.72
CA THR A 116 -14.26 -1.52 3.50
C THR A 116 -13.56 -1.15 2.20
N GLU A 117 -12.42 -0.42 2.27
CA GLU A 117 -11.69 0.07 1.10
C GLU A 117 -10.20 -0.17 1.23
N ILE A 118 -9.58 -0.56 0.12
CA ILE A 118 -8.16 -0.85 0.01
C ILE A 118 -7.55 -0.15 -1.21
N LEU A 119 -6.40 0.48 -1.04
CA LEU A 119 -5.56 0.99 -2.12
C LEU A 119 -4.50 -0.07 -2.45
N HIS A 120 -4.47 -0.52 -3.70
CA HIS A 120 -3.52 -1.54 -4.13
C HIS A 120 -3.14 -1.39 -5.61
N ALA A 121 -2.06 -2.06 -6.03
CA ALA A 121 -1.63 -2.08 -7.43
C ALA A 121 -2.09 -3.37 -8.12
N HIS A 122 -3.15 -3.27 -8.93
CA HIS A 122 -3.69 -4.35 -9.75
C HIS A 122 -4.10 -3.79 -11.11
N GLY A 123 -3.32 -4.10 -12.15
CA GLY A 123 -3.40 -3.41 -13.45
C GLY A 123 -2.90 -1.96 -13.38
N LYS A 124 -3.32 -1.25 -12.38
CA LYS A 124 -2.87 0.09 -11.95
C LYS A 124 -3.09 0.24 -10.45
N VAL A 125 -2.54 1.29 -9.86
CA VAL A 125 -2.91 1.68 -8.48
C VAL A 125 -4.35 2.17 -8.46
N ARG A 126 -5.18 1.55 -7.63
CA ARG A 126 -6.62 1.77 -7.56
C ARG A 126 -7.17 1.53 -6.17
N VAL A 127 -8.35 2.07 -5.91
CA VAL A 127 -9.13 1.75 -4.72
C VAL A 127 -10.22 0.75 -5.11
N ASP A 128 -10.28 -0.36 -4.39
CA ASP A 128 -11.35 -1.35 -4.51
C ASP A 128 -11.99 -1.62 -3.15
N ALA A 129 -13.19 -2.21 -3.16
CA ALA A 129 -13.85 -2.66 -1.95
C ALA A 129 -13.17 -3.93 -1.41
N ILE A 130 -13.18 -4.09 -0.07
CA ILE A 130 -12.67 -5.27 0.62
C ILE A 130 -13.68 -5.74 1.66
N ASP A 131 -13.77 -7.05 1.86
CA ASP A 131 -14.49 -7.70 2.94
C ASP A 131 -13.63 -8.79 3.61
N ASP A 132 -14.17 -9.51 4.59
CA ASP A 132 -13.45 -10.56 5.32
C ASP A 132 -12.92 -11.70 4.43
N TYR A 133 -13.42 -11.83 3.22
CA TYR A 133 -12.95 -12.84 2.26
C TYR A 133 -11.90 -12.33 1.28
N GLY A 134 -11.81 -11.00 1.09
CA GLY A 134 -10.81 -10.41 0.20
C GLY A 134 -11.32 -9.25 -0.63
N ILE A 135 -10.57 -8.90 -1.68
CA ILE A 135 -10.87 -7.77 -2.55
C ILE A 135 -12.02 -8.12 -3.48
N VAL A 136 -13.02 -7.26 -3.52
CA VAL A 136 -14.21 -7.39 -4.38
C VAL A 136 -13.94 -6.67 -5.69
N ASN A 137 -14.10 -7.37 -6.82
CA ASN A 137 -13.97 -6.74 -8.14
C ASN A 137 -15.06 -5.67 -8.34
N ALA A 138 -14.69 -4.51 -8.88
CA ALA A 138 -15.59 -3.38 -9.16
C ALA A 138 -16.79 -3.75 -10.05
N TYR A 139 -16.71 -4.85 -10.81
CA TYR A 139 -17.78 -5.38 -11.66
C TYR A 139 -18.65 -6.45 -10.98
N GLY A 140 -18.51 -6.60 -9.67
CA GLY A 140 -19.37 -7.41 -8.79
C GLY A 140 -19.13 -8.92 -8.85
N GLN A 141 -19.16 -9.58 -7.74
CA GLN A 141 -19.32 -11.01 -7.46
C GLN A 141 -18.05 -11.89 -7.47
N ASN A 142 -16.97 -11.60 -8.18
CA ASN A 142 -15.76 -12.40 -8.10
C ASN A 142 -14.69 -11.71 -7.25
N ARG A 143 -14.21 -12.39 -6.22
CA ARG A 143 -13.06 -11.93 -5.44
C ARG A 143 -11.79 -12.16 -6.24
N VAL A 144 -10.99 -11.11 -6.35
CA VAL A 144 -9.75 -11.14 -7.13
C VAL A 144 -8.60 -11.68 -6.28
N HIS A 145 -8.63 -11.40 -4.96
CA HIS A 145 -7.60 -11.77 -4.01
C HIS A 145 -8.24 -12.19 -2.68
N LYS A 146 -7.82 -13.35 -2.15
CA LYS A 146 -8.30 -13.88 -0.88
C LYS A 146 -7.50 -13.28 0.28
N LEU A 147 -8.19 -12.63 1.23
CA LEU A 147 -7.57 -12.06 2.42
C LEU A 147 -6.97 -13.16 3.31
N ARG A 148 -5.69 -13.01 3.66
CA ARG A 148 -4.98 -13.96 4.50
C ARG A 148 -4.69 -13.41 5.90
N LEU A 149 -4.13 -12.19 5.99
CA LEU A 149 -3.79 -11.55 7.25
C LEU A 149 -3.67 -10.03 7.08
N ILE A 150 -3.72 -9.32 8.21
CA ILE A 150 -3.57 -7.87 8.27
C ILE A 150 -2.45 -7.54 9.26
N LYS A 151 -1.62 -6.54 8.94
CA LYS A 151 -0.50 -6.08 9.75
C LYS A 151 -0.54 -4.57 9.97
N ARG A 152 -0.19 -4.16 11.18
CA ARG A 152 -0.06 -2.76 11.62
C ARG A 152 1.40 -2.42 11.86
N PHE A 153 1.79 -1.19 11.50
CA PHE A 153 3.18 -0.72 11.55
C PHE A 153 3.37 0.58 12.34
N GLY A 154 2.31 1.23 12.72
CA GLY A 154 2.36 2.49 13.46
C GLY A 154 1.62 2.47 14.77
#